data_7a47b6febd1f774f3d0cbab54ab056e7
#
_entry.id   7a47b6febd1f774f3d0cbab54ab056e7
#
_cell.length_a   1.000
_cell.length_b   1.000
_cell.length_c   1.000
_cell.angle_alpha   90.00
_cell.angle_beta   90.00
_cell.angle_gamma   90.00
#
_symmetry.space_group_name_H-M   'P 1'
#
loop_
_entity.id
_entity.type
_entity.pdbx_description
1 polymer ?
#
loop_
_entity_poly.entity_id
_entity_poly.type
_entity_poly.pdbx_seq_one_letter_code
_entity_poly.pdbx_strand_id
1 'polypeptide(L)'
;MSSRPSIIGAIIVKDLKEFTRDRFYLFMAILGLVFYVAIFWLLPSDVDETITVGVVGAAPFDFSPLAAGEGSEGVAIVEYENVEELVAAIEAGDDDVAVGMAFPSELGTPVIEVFIGPDVPPSWEGAVVGMASEIAYAAVDIPPPVSGFATEEFVLGEDRVGDQASLQDKFAPLLAFLILVVEMLSLAGLVASEIQDKTVKAITVTPARISDFLAAKALFGTALAFVQVAVLIAAIGGLATAPGLLLTALLLGSVLVTGFGLLAGSIGKDFVGILFWSMLIFIPLLIPAMALLFPGSTATWIKVVPSWPLAQVLVDVTTAGAGWAEAVPLLGLLALWGAGALAVGWLVLSRKVQTL
;
A
#
# COMPACT_ATOMS: atom_id res chain seq x y z
N MET A 1 -3.07 49.71 1.61
CA MET A 1 -2.60 48.67 0.67
C MET A 1 -2.56 47.35 1.43
N SER A 2 -3.43 46.40 1.11
CA SER A 2 -3.40 45.07 1.74
C SER A 2 -2.10 44.39 1.39
N SER A 3 -1.44 43.75 2.35
CA SER A 3 -0.22 42.98 2.13
C SER A 3 -0.56 41.70 1.31
N ARG A 4 0.35 41.23 0.47
CA ARG A 4 0.14 40.00 -0.33
C ARG A 4 -0.32 38.79 0.50
N PRO A 5 0.23 38.52 1.70
CA PRO A 5 -0.25 37.44 2.54
C PRO A 5 -1.72 37.57 2.93
N SER A 6 -2.24 38.80 3.09
CA SER A 6 -3.66 39.04 3.41
C SER A 6 -4.58 38.73 2.22
N ILE A 7 -4.11 38.94 0.99
CA ILE A 7 -4.87 38.61 -0.24
C ILE A 7 -4.97 37.09 -0.41
N ILE A 8 -3.85 36.39 -0.32
CA ILE A 8 -3.80 34.91 -0.38
C ILE A 8 -4.69 34.31 0.71
N GLY A 9 -4.57 34.80 1.95
CA GLY A 9 -5.40 34.36 3.07
C GLY A 9 -6.90 34.58 2.83
N ALA A 10 -7.29 35.71 2.22
CA ALA A 10 -8.69 35.99 1.88
C ALA A 10 -9.24 35.01 0.83
N ILE A 11 -8.42 34.62 -0.16
CA ILE A 11 -8.80 33.63 -1.17
C ILE A 11 -8.95 32.25 -0.51
N ILE A 12 -8.01 31.85 0.33
CA ILE A 12 -8.09 30.57 1.08
C ILE A 12 -9.33 30.51 1.95
N VAL A 13 -9.67 31.57 2.67
CA VAL A 13 -10.88 31.63 3.50
C VAL A 13 -12.15 31.56 2.63
N LYS A 14 -12.14 32.17 1.45
CA LYS A 14 -13.23 32.02 0.47
C LYS A 14 -13.38 30.56 0.06
N ASP A 15 -12.29 29.93 -0.35
CA ASP A 15 -12.28 28.53 -0.81
C ASP A 15 -12.74 27.56 0.29
N LEU A 16 -12.29 27.79 1.53
CA LEU A 16 -12.73 27.02 2.69
C LEU A 16 -14.24 27.18 2.94
N LYS A 17 -14.77 28.40 2.81
CA LYS A 17 -16.21 28.64 2.94
C LYS A 17 -16.99 28.00 1.80
N GLU A 18 -16.46 28.03 0.59
CA GLU A 18 -17.08 27.38 -0.58
C GLU A 18 -17.12 25.87 -0.40
N PHE A 19 -16.00 25.27 -0.02
CA PHE A 19 -15.89 23.84 0.30
C PHE A 19 -16.86 23.40 1.42
N THR A 20 -16.89 24.15 2.52
CA THR A 20 -17.80 23.82 3.65
C THR A 20 -19.27 24.10 3.37
N ARG A 21 -19.56 25.00 2.43
CA ARG A 21 -20.95 25.32 2.00
C ARG A 21 -21.46 24.33 0.96
N ASP A 22 -20.57 23.74 0.19
CA ASP A 22 -20.94 22.68 -0.75
C ASP A 22 -21.14 21.37 0.03
N ARG A 23 -22.43 21.09 0.30
CA ARG A 23 -22.82 19.91 1.11
C ARG A 23 -22.40 18.60 0.46
N PHE A 24 -22.31 18.57 -0.87
CA PHE A 24 -21.94 17.35 -1.59
C PHE A 24 -20.45 17.04 -1.41
N TYR A 25 -19.57 18.00 -1.63
CA TYR A 25 -18.13 17.79 -1.45
C TYR A 25 -17.78 17.51 0.01
N LEU A 26 -18.33 18.27 0.94
CA LEU A 26 -18.12 18.05 2.36
C LEU A 26 -18.60 16.66 2.81
N PHE A 27 -19.80 16.26 2.35
CA PHE A 27 -20.35 14.94 2.64
C PHE A 27 -19.47 13.83 2.07
N MET A 28 -19.02 13.95 0.81
CA MET A 28 -18.13 12.97 0.17
C MET A 28 -16.78 12.88 0.85
N ALA A 29 -16.20 14.00 1.28
CA ALA A 29 -14.93 14.01 2.00
C ALA A 29 -15.06 13.28 3.36
N ILE A 30 -16.11 13.56 4.13
CA ILE A 30 -16.35 12.91 5.42
C ILE A 30 -16.71 11.44 5.22
N LEU A 31 -17.61 11.13 4.29
CA LEU A 31 -18.04 9.78 3.98
C LEU A 31 -16.86 8.92 3.50
N GLY A 32 -16.02 9.47 2.62
CA GLY A 32 -14.80 8.79 2.16
C GLY A 32 -13.85 8.49 3.31
N LEU A 33 -13.60 9.45 4.18
CA LEU A 33 -12.74 9.26 5.34
C LEU A 33 -13.29 8.16 6.28
N VAL A 34 -14.58 8.24 6.63
CA VAL A 34 -15.23 7.24 7.49
C VAL A 34 -15.22 5.86 6.83
N PHE A 35 -15.48 5.80 5.53
CA PHE A 35 -15.49 4.57 4.75
C PHE A 35 -14.09 3.89 4.73
N TYR A 36 -13.03 4.66 4.49
CA TYR A 36 -11.67 4.11 4.48
C TYR A 36 -11.20 3.66 5.86
N VAL A 37 -11.54 4.42 6.92
CA VAL A 37 -11.29 3.98 8.30
C VAL A 37 -12.06 2.70 8.62
N ALA A 38 -13.33 2.61 8.20
CA ALA A 38 -14.14 1.41 8.40
C ALA A 38 -13.57 0.21 7.63
N ILE A 39 -13.17 0.38 6.37
CA ILE A 39 -12.50 -0.69 5.60
C ILE A 39 -11.27 -1.18 6.34
N PHE A 40 -10.40 -0.27 6.79
CA PHE A 40 -9.17 -0.64 7.50
C PHE A 40 -9.46 -1.53 8.71
N TRP A 41 -10.42 -1.15 9.55
CA TRP A 41 -10.77 -1.93 10.74
C TRP A 41 -11.58 -3.20 10.45
N LEU A 42 -12.10 -3.37 9.23
CA LEU A 42 -12.73 -4.60 8.77
C LEU A 42 -11.73 -5.60 8.17
N LEU A 43 -10.52 -5.15 7.81
CA LEU A 43 -9.49 -6.04 7.32
C LEU A 43 -8.94 -6.89 8.47
N PRO A 44 -8.54 -8.14 8.21
CA PRO A 44 -7.86 -8.97 9.21
C PRO A 44 -6.58 -8.30 9.72
N SER A 45 -6.44 -8.21 11.05
CA SER A 45 -5.22 -7.72 11.71
C SER A 45 -4.18 -8.81 11.84
N ASP A 46 -4.63 -10.04 11.93
CA ASP A 46 -3.78 -11.22 12.06
C ASP A 46 -3.75 -11.93 10.71
N VAL A 47 -2.58 -12.26 10.26
CA VAL A 47 -2.39 -13.17 9.13
C VAL A 47 -2.07 -14.51 9.74
N ASP A 48 -3.08 -15.35 9.84
CA ASP A 48 -2.90 -16.73 10.21
C ASP A 48 -2.37 -17.47 8.96
N GLU A 49 -1.09 -17.29 8.65
CA GLU A 49 -0.41 -18.09 7.62
C GLU A 49 0.12 -19.39 8.27
N THR A 50 -0.74 -20.07 8.99
CA THR A 50 -0.47 -21.46 9.40
C THR A 50 -0.54 -22.31 8.14
N ILE A 51 0.61 -22.80 7.68
CA ILE A 51 0.64 -23.82 6.63
C ILE A 51 0.21 -25.11 7.29
N THR A 52 -0.99 -25.58 7.00
CA THR A 52 -1.45 -26.85 7.51
C THR A 52 -0.89 -27.98 6.63
N VAL A 53 -0.12 -28.85 7.25
CA VAL A 53 0.44 -30.04 6.61
C VAL A 53 -0.35 -31.25 7.08
N GLY A 54 -1.01 -31.92 6.12
CA GLY A 54 -1.69 -33.19 6.38
C GLY A 54 -0.69 -34.36 6.41
N VAL A 55 -0.81 -35.24 7.40
CA VAL A 55 0.08 -36.38 7.57
C VAL A 55 -0.72 -37.67 7.66
N VAL A 56 -0.30 -38.70 6.91
CA VAL A 56 -0.85 -40.07 6.98
C VAL A 56 0.24 -41.05 7.37
N GLY A 57 -0.08 -41.92 8.32
CA GLY A 57 0.83 -42.97 8.79
C GLY A 57 1.59 -42.56 10.05
N ALA A 58 2.26 -43.54 10.67
CA ALA A 58 3.13 -43.30 11.81
C ALA A 58 4.38 -42.59 11.31
N ALA A 59 4.41 -41.27 11.46
CA ALA A 59 5.61 -40.50 11.19
C ALA A 59 6.75 -41.03 12.09
N PRO A 60 7.93 -41.30 11.53
CA PRO A 60 9.07 -41.75 12.30
C PRO A 60 9.62 -40.69 13.25
N PHE A 61 8.99 -39.51 13.28
CA PHE A 61 9.36 -38.36 14.08
C PHE A 61 8.22 -37.87 14.91
N ASP A 62 8.58 -37.38 16.08
CA ASP A 62 7.76 -36.48 16.84
C ASP A 62 7.84 -35.08 16.20
N PHE A 63 6.78 -34.67 15.50
CA PHE A 63 6.70 -33.33 14.89
C PHE A 63 6.43 -32.22 15.94
N SER A 64 6.24 -32.58 17.22
CA SER A 64 6.05 -31.62 18.31
C SER A 64 7.17 -30.56 18.39
N PRO A 65 8.45 -30.87 18.12
CA PRO A 65 9.48 -29.83 18.07
C PRO A 65 9.36 -28.85 16.89
N LEU A 66 8.80 -29.30 15.76
CA LEU A 66 8.51 -28.44 14.60
C LEU A 66 7.30 -27.57 14.83
N ALA A 67 6.34 -28.06 15.62
CA ALA A 67 5.15 -27.33 16.03
C ALA A 67 5.35 -26.44 17.27
N ALA A 68 6.47 -26.62 18.02
CA ALA A 68 6.71 -25.95 19.31
C ALA A 68 8.01 -25.11 19.37
N GLY A 69 8.79 -24.99 18.29
CA GLY A 69 10.03 -24.19 18.26
C GLY A 69 9.75 -22.68 18.14
N GLU A 70 10.63 -21.83 18.69
CA GLU A 70 10.66 -20.39 18.39
C GLU A 70 10.92 -20.22 16.87
N GLY A 71 9.87 -19.99 16.08
CA GLY A 71 9.90 -19.96 14.60
C GLY A 71 8.92 -20.93 13.95
N SER A 72 8.19 -21.75 14.73
CA SER A 72 7.16 -22.67 14.25
C SER A 72 5.74 -22.07 14.28
N GLU A 73 5.61 -20.77 14.53
CA GLU A 73 4.33 -20.06 14.50
C GLU A 73 3.73 -20.00 13.08
N GLY A 74 3.69 -21.09 12.36
CA GLY A 74 3.20 -21.10 10.99
C GLY A 74 3.00 -22.50 10.41
N VAL A 75 3.21 -23.58 11.17
CA VAL A 75 2.98 -24.94 10.68
C VAL A 75 2.01 -25.67 11.62
N ALA A 76 0.80 -25.94 11.15
CA ALA A 76 -0.14 -26.83 11.80
C ALA A 76 -0.05 -28.24 11.17
N ILE A 77 -0.14 -29.28 11.97
CA ILE A 77 -0.11 -30.65 11.51
C ILE A 77 -1.46 -31.30 11.79
N VAL A 78 -2.09 -31.85 10.75
CA VAL A 78 -3.34 -32.57 10.84
C VAL A 78 -3.09 -34.03 10.43
N GLU A 79 -3.44 -34.97 11.31
CA GLU A 79 -3.29 -36.40 11.02
C GLU A 79 -4.56 -36.94 10.36
N TYR A 80 -4.37 -37.70 9.25
CA TYR A 80 -5.45 -38.38 8.54
C TYR A 80 -5.30 -39.90 8.64
N GLU A 81 -6.41 -40.61 8.63
CA GLU A 81 -6.40 -42.08 8.78
C GLU A 81 -5.86 -42.80 7.53
N ASN A 82 -6.05 -42.20 6.35
CA ASN A 82 -5.62 -42.79 5.07
C ASN A 82 -5.34 -41.70 4.01
N VAL A 83 -4.64 -42.12 2.94
CA VAL A 83 -4.22 -41.22 1.84
C VAL A 83 -5.44 -40.71 1.06
N GLU A 84 -6.51 -41.48 0.94
CA GLU A 84 -7.70 -41.07 0.20
C GLU A 84 -8.41 -39.90 0.90
N GLU A 85 -8.46 -39.92 2.20
CA GLU A 85 -9.01 -38.84 3.02
C GLU A 85 -8.14 -37.57 2.96
N LEU A 86 -6.82 -37.73 3.05
CA LEU A 86 -5.87 -36.63 2.89
C LEU A 86 -6.01 -35.95 1.51
N VAL A 87 -6.03 -36.75 0.44
CA VAL A 87 -6.17 -36.20 -0.93
C VAL A 87 -7.52 -35.51 -1.10
N ALA A 88 -8.59 -36.09 -0.55
CA ALA A 88 -9.92 -35.47 -0.60
C ALA A 88 -9.96 -34.12 0.16
N ALA A 89 -9.29 -34.03 1.31
CA ALA A 89 -9.19 -32.80 2.08
C ALA A 89 -8.42 -31.70 1.31
N ILE A 90 -7.29 -32.06 0.68
CA ILE A 90 -6.50 -31.14 -0.16
C ILE A 90 -7.29 -30.66 -1.40
N GLU A 91 -8.03 -31.57 -2.05
CA GLU A 91 -8.85 -31.21 -3.22
C GLU A 91 -10.08 -30.37 -2.85
N ALA A 92 -10.64 -30.60 -1.66
CA ALA A 92 -11.79 -29.85 -1.17
C ALA A 92 -11.39 -28.49 -0.55
N GLY A 93 -10.11 -28.29 -0.20
CA GLY A 93 -9.64 -27.16 0.58
C GLY A 93 -10.16 -27.18 2.03
N ASP A 94 -10.49 -28.36 2.55
CA ASP A 94 -10.91 -28.54 3.93
C ASP A 94 -9.69 -28.43 4.87
N ASP A 95 -9.91 -27.85 6.05
CA ASP A 95 -8.89 -27.61 7.10
C ASP A 95 -7.67 -26.80 6.63
N ASP A 96 -7.78 -26.02 5.53
CA ASP A 96 -6.71 -25.24 4.91
C ASP A 96 -5.43 -26.06 4.61
N VAL A 97 -5.56 -27.38 4.37
CA VAL A 97 -4.44 -28.27 4.11
C VAL A 97 -3.90 -28.04 2.70
N ALA A 98 -2.76 -27.36 2.62
CA ALA A 98 -2.12 -27.03 1.35
C ALA A 98 -1.15 -28.14 0.88
N VAL A 99 -0.56 -28.88 1.81
CA VAL A 99 0.45 -29.91 1.55
C VAL A 99 0.15 -31.17 2.37
N GLY A 100 0.29 -32.35 1.75
CA GLY A 100 0.13 -33.63 2.43
C GLY A 100 1.39 -34.49 2.32
N MET A 101 1.66 -35.27 3.38
CA MET A 101 2.75 -36.25 3.41
C MET A 101 2.22 -37.60 3.87
N ALA A 102 2.44 -38.64 3.08
CA ALA A 102 2.10 -40.02 3.48
C ALA A 102 3.38 -40.81 3.72
N PHE A 103 3.47 -41.40 4.92
CA PHE A 103 4.59 -42.23 5.34
C PHE A 103 4.26 -43.70 5.13
N PRO A 104 5.21 -44.50 4.58
CA PRO A 104 4.97 -45.92 4.33
C PRO A 104 4.79 -46.69 5.63
N SER A 105 3.77 -47.54 5.69
CA SER A 105 3.47 -48.41 6.83
C SER A 105 4.36 -49.64 6.91
N GLU A 106 5.13 -49.97 5.86
CA GLU A 106 6.00 -51.15 5.84
C GLU A 106 7.46 -50.77 5.78
N LEU A 107 8.29 -51.46 6.56
CA LEU A 107 9.77 -51.35 6.60
C LEU A 107 10.33 -51.94 5.27
N GLY A 108 10.35 -51.12 4.25
CA GLY A 108 10.90 -51.44 2.94
C GLY A 108 11.73 -50.27 2.40
N THR A 109 11.45 -49.85 1.20
CA THR A 109 12.05 -48.63 0.64
C THR A 109 11.27 -47.43 1.17
N PRO A 110 11.93 -46.48 1.84
CA PRO A 110 11.24 -45.28 2.35
C PRO A 110 10.86 -44.38 1.19
N VAL A 111 9.61 -44.52 0.74
CA VAL A 111 9.02 -43.60 -0.23
C VAL A 111 8.06 -42.72 0.56
N ILE A 112 8.33 -41.47 0.69
CA ILE A 112 7.37 -40.51 1.19
C ILE A 112 6.64 -39.96 -0.02
N GLU A 113 5.32 -40.13 -0.02
CA GLU A 113 4.46 -39.52 -1.04
C GLU A 113 4.10 -38.13 -0.57
N VAL A 114 4.37 -37.11 -1.44
CA VAL A 114 4.07 -35.71 -1.18
C VAL A 114 2.94 -35.27 -2.09
N PHE A 115 1.86 -34.80 -1.49
CA PHE A 115 0.69 -34.25 -2.17
C PHE A 115 0.72 -32.74 -2.06
N ILE A 116 0.68 -32.03 -3.18
CA ILE A 116 0.74 -30.57 -3.26
C ILE A 116 -0.59 -30.08 -3.82
N GLY A 117 -1.27 -29.24 -3.06
CA GLY A 117 -2.56 -28.66 -3.45
C GLY A 117 -2.42 -27.66 -4.60
N PRO A 118 -3.52 -27.41 -5.36
CA PRO A 118 -3.51 -26.52 -6.52
C PRO A 118 -3.21 -25.04 -6.18
N ASP A 119 -3.42 -24.64 -4.94
CA ASP A 119 -3.23 -23.27 -4.47
C ASP A 119 -1.80 -22.99 -3.98
N VAL A 120 -0.94 -24.02 -3.92
CA VAL A 120 0.46 -23.87 -3.54
C VAL A 120 1.25 -23.21 -4.69
N PRO A 121 1.92 -22.08 -4.45
CA PRO A 121 2.71 -21.42 -5.48
C PRO A 121 3.82 -22.35 -6.02
N PRO A 122 4.09 -22.39 -7.34
CA PRO A 122 5.14 -23.24 -7.93
C PRO A 122 6.55 -22.99 -7.34
N SER A 123 6.79 -21.81 -6.79
CA SER A 123 8.05 -21.47 -6.10
C SER A 123 8.26 -22.25 -4.80
N TRP A 124 7.21 -22.78 -4.19
CA TRP A 124 7.26 -23.53 -2.93
C TRP A 124 7.42 -25.04 -3.15
N GLU A 125 7.11 -25.53 -4.36
CA GLU A 125 7.21 -26.94 -4.70
C GLU A 125 8.60 -27.52 -4.39
N GLY A 126 9.66 -26.79 -4.75
CA GLY A 126 11.04 -27.19 -4.47
C GLY A 126 11.37 -27.22 -2.96
N ALA A 127 10.82 -26.31 -2.18
CA ALA A 127 11.02 -26.27 -0.73
C ALA A 127 10.30 -27.44 -0.03
N VAL A 128 9.07 -27.73 -0.43
CA VAL A 128 8.27 -28.84 0.11
C VAL A 128 8.94 -30.19 -0.18
N VAL A 129 9.38 -30.39 -1.43
CA VAL A 129 10.11 -31.61 -1.82
C VAL A 129 11.45 -31.73 -1.08
N GLY A 130 12.15 -30.60 -0.87
CA GLY A 130 13.39 -30.56 -0.09
C GLY A 130 13.15 -30.98 1.38
N MET A 131 12.13 -30.43 2.01
CA MET A 131 11.74 -30.78 3.39
C MET A 131 11.36 -32.25 3.51
N ALA A 132 10.53 -32.78 2.58
CA ALA A 132 10.17 -34.19 2.55
C ALA A 132 11.39 -35.11 2.38
N SER A 133 12.39 -34.69 1.58
CA SER A 133 13.65 -35.43 1.43
C SER A 133 14.46 -35.48 2.74
N GLU A 134 14.59 -34.38 3.45
CA GLU A 134 15.28 -34.35 4.74
C GLU A 134 14.59 -35.24 5.77
N ILE A 135 13.27 -35.20 5.82
CA ILE A 135 12.47 -36.08 6.66
C ILE A 135 12.72 -37.55 6.28
N ALA A 136 12.76 -37.87 4.97
CA ALA A 136 13.02 -39.23 4.50
C ALA A 136 14.40 -39.75 4.93
N TYR A 137 15.45 -38.93 4.79
CA TYR A 137 16.81 -39.29 5.23
C TYR A 137 16.91 -39.51 6.73
N ALA A 138 16.27 -38.63 7.49
CA ALA A 138 16.26 -38.76 8.93
C ALA A 138 15.46 -39.99 9.40
N ALA A 139 14.36 -40.36 8.67
CA ALA A 139 13.55 -41.56 8.99
C ALA A 139 14.28 -42.88 8.89
N VAL A 140 15.32 -42.96 8.02
CA VAL A 140 16.11 -44.18 7.82
C VAL A 140 17.47 -44.11 8.47
N ASP A 141 17.76 -43.10 9.31
CA ASP A 141 19.05 -42.88 9.98
C ASP A 141 20.24 -42.87 8.98
N ILE A 142 19.96 -42.42 7.74
CA ILE A 142 20.97 -42.27 6.70
C ILE A 142 21.29 -40.79 6.58
N PRO A 143 22.55 -40.36 6.75
CA PRO A 143 22.88 -38.96 6.54
C PRO A 143 22.58 -38.56 5.07
N PRO A 144 22.01 -37.37 4.81
CA PRO A 144 21.79 -36.90 3.47
C PRO A 144 23.10 -36.88 2.67
N PRO A 145 23.04 -37.10 1.33
CA PRO A 145 24.26 -37.27 0.50
C PRO A 145 25.20 -36.05 0.52
N VAL A 146 24.77 -34.96 1.13
CA VAL A 146 25.52 -33.71 1.32
C VAL A 146 25.65 -33.38 2.82
N SER A 147 25.75 -34.39 3.69
CA SER A 147 26.00 -34.21 5.10
C SER A 147 27.46 -33.75 5.31
N GLY A 148 27.64 -32.50 5.58
CA GLY A 148 28.98 -31.92 5.85
C GLY A 148 29.06 -30.42 5.57
N PHE A 149 27.99 -29.80 5.09
CA PHE A 149 27.90 -28.35 5.05
C PHE A 149 27.18 -27.89 6.33
N ALA A 150 27.90 -27.21 7.21
CA ALA A 150 27.28 -26.39 8.21
C ALA A 150 26.61 -25.20 7.45
N THR A 151 25.31 -25.14 7.46
CA THR A 151 24.62 -23.96 6.98
C THR A 151 24.75 -22.89 8.05
N GLU A 152 25.48 -21.83 7.76
CA GLU A 152 25.58 -20.67 8.62
C GLU A 152 24.62 -19.63 8.01
N GLU A 153 23.52 -19.38 8.69
CA GLU A 153 22.54 -18.39 8.26
C GLU A 153 23.00 -17.00 8.67
N PHE A 154 23.23 -16.15 7.70
CA PHE A 154 23.51 -14.75 7.93
C PHE A 154 22.28 -13.92 7.56
N VAL A 155 21.53 -13.51 8.55
CA VAL A 155 20.44 -12.56 8.36
C VAL A 155 21.04 -11.17 8.10
N LEU A 156 20.89 -10.68 6.86
CA LEU A 156 21.36 -9.35 6.49
C LEU A 156 20.29 -8.31 6.81
N GLY A 157 20.28 -7.80 8.03
CA GLY A 157 19.32 -6.83 8.53
C GLY A 157 18.67 -7.28 9.83
N GLU A 158 17.51 -6.72 10.16
CA GLU A 158 16.68 -7.23 11.27
C GLU A 158 16.10 -8.59 10.88
N ASP A 159 16.21 -9.55 11.79
CA ASP A 159 15.53 -10.84 11.63
C ASP A 159 14.04 -10.63 11.74
N ARG A 160 13.33 -10.93 10.66
CA ARG A 160 11.87 -10.80 10.53
C ARG A 160 11.23 -12.12 10.14
N VAL A 161 11.91 -13.21 10.39
CA VAL A 161 11.34 -14.54 10.20
C VAL A 161 10.14 -14.67 11.15
N GLY A 162 8.95 -14.82 10.61
CA GLY A 162 7.69 -14.87 11.37
C GLY A 162 6.97 -13.52 11.55
N ASP A 163 7.61 -12.38 11.26
CA ASP A 163 7.02 -11.05 11.43
C ASP A 163 6.34 -10.60 10.11
N GLN A 164 5.24 -11.24 9.78
CA GLN A 164 4.51 -10.94 8.55
C GLN A 164 3.63 -9.70 8.73
N ALA A 165 3.80 -8.73 7.82
CA ALA A 165 2.96 -7.55 7.80
C ALA A 165 1.49 -7.93 7.60
N SER A 166 0.62 -7.54 8.51
CA SER A 166 -0.82 -7.78 8.43
C SER A 166 -1.43 -7.22 7.15
N LEU A 167 -2.60 -7.72 6.77
CA LEU A 167 -3.32 -7.17 5.62
C LEU A 167 -3.67 -5.68 5.86
N GLN A 168 -3.95 -5.30 7.11
CA GLN A 168 -4.17 -3.91 7.51
C GLN A 168 -2.95 -3.04 7.19
N ASP A 169 -1.74 -3.48 7.55
CA ASP A 169 -0.51 -2.72 7.32
C ASP A 169 -0.21 -2.58 5.83
N LYS A 170 -0.43 -3.63 5.06
CA LYS A 170 -0.28 -3.62 3.59
C LYS A 170 -1.27 -2.67 2.91
N PHE A 171 -2.50 -2.52 3.45
CA PHE A 171 -3.53 -1.65 2.90
C PHE A 171 -3.43 -0.19 3.34
N ALA A 172 -2.79 0.13 4.45
CA ALA A 172 -2.67 1.49 4.94
C ALA A 172 -2.11 2.49 3.90
N PRO A 173 -1.02 2.19 3.16
CA PRO A 173 -0.52 3.05 2.09
C PRO A 173 -1.51 3.25 0.94
N LEU A 174 -2.22 2.19 0.56
CA LEU A 174 -3.25 2.25 -0.48
C LEU A 174 -4.40 3.17 -0.08
N LEU A 175 -4.90 3.03 1.14
CA LEU A 175 -5.99 3.87 1.67
C LEU A 175 -5.56 5.34 1.79
N ALA A 176 -4.33 5.60 2.26
CA ALA A 176 -3.76 6.93 2.28
C ALA A 176 -3.69 7.55 0.88
N PHE A 177 -3.26 6.76 -0.11
CA PHE A 177 -3.19 7.21 -1.48
C PHE A 177 -4.58 7.48 -2.07
N LEU A 178 -5.57 6.63 -1.80
CA LEU A 178 -6.95 6.82 -2.27
C LEU A 178 -7.56 8.13 -1.74
N ILE A 179 -7.34 8.48 -0.48
CA ILE A 179 -7.77 9.79 0.05
C ILE A 179 -7.09 10.94 -0.69
N LEU A 180 -5.79 10.87 -0.90
CA LEU A 180 -5.06 11.91 -1.63
C LEU A 180 -5.61 12.11 -3.04
N VAL A 181 -6.07 11.04 -3.69
CA VAL A 181 -6.69 11.11 -5.01
C VAL A 181 -8.08 11.75 -4.98
N VAL A 182 -8.88 11.44 -3.97
CA VAL A 182 -10.19 12.10 -3.79
C VAL A 182 -9.98 13.61 -3.65
N GLU A 183 -8.96 14.04 -2.93
CA GLU A 183 -8.61 15.46 -2.80
C GLU A 183 -8.08 16.07 -4.09
N MET A 184 -7.33 15.31 -4.89
CA MET A 184 -6.94 15.74 -6.24
C MET A 184 -8.17 16.04 -7.11
N LEU A 185 -9.20 15.17 -7.07
CA LEU A 185 -10.45 15.34 -7.80
C LEU A 185 -11.23 16.54 -7.28
N SER A 186 -11.32 16.72 -5.97
CA SER A 186 -11.97 17.86 -5.32
C SER A 186 -11.37 19.19 -5.76
N LEU A 187 -10.02 19.28 -5.71
CA LEU A 187 -9.29 20.47 -6.14
C LEU A 187 -9.47 20.71 -7.65
N ALA A 188 -9.41 19.65 -8.47
CA ALA A 188 -9.62 19.77 -9.91
C ALA A 188 -11.03 20.31 -10.22
N GLY A 189 -12.05 19.82 -9.52
CA GLY A 189 -13.41 20.30 -9.62
C GLY A 189 -13.55 21.78 -9.24
N LEU A 190 -12.98 22.16 -8.11
CA LEU A 190 -12.99 23.55 -7.62
C LEU A 190 -12.31 24.51 -8.61
N VAL A 191 -11.14 24.14 -9.14
CA VAL A 191 -10.42 24.95 -10.14
C VAL A 191 -11.23 25.08 -11.44
N ALA A 192 -11.79 23.98 -11.90
CA ALA A 192 -12.56 23.99 -13.15
C ALA A 192 -13.86 24.77 -13.05
N SER A 193 -14.59 24.70 -11.93
CA SER A 193 -15.80 25.50 -11.71
C SER A 193 -15.49 27.00 -11.76
N GLU A 194 -14.43 27.44 -11.12
CA GLU A 194 -14.02 28.85 -11.15
C GLU A 194 -13.59 29.34 -12.54
N ILE A 195 -13.00 28.47 -13.35
CA ILE A 195 -12.70 28.76 -14.75
C ILE A 195 -14.00 28.91 -15.57
N GLN A 196 -14.95 27.98 -15.39
CA GLN A 196 -16.23 27.95 -16.09
C GLN A 196 -17.09 29.17 -15.74
N ASP A 197 -17.23 29.47 -14.45
CA ASP A 197 -18.02 30.59 -13.94
C ASP A 197 -17.34 31.95 -14.17
N LYS A 198 -16.12 31.94 -14.73
CA LYS A 198 -15.29 33.14 -14.98
C LYS A 198 -15.03 33.95 -13.70
N THR A 199 -15.13 33.33 -12.51
CA THR A 199 -14.85 34.01 -11.25
C THR A 199 -13.42 34.47 -11.14
N VAL A 200 -12.50 33.77 -11.84
CA VAL A 200 -11.10 34.18 -11.99
C VAL A 200 -10.97 35.57 -12.63
N LYS A 201 -11.88 35.95 -13.55
CA LYS A 201 -11.88 37.32 -14.13
C LYS A 201 -12.21 38.39 -13.09
N ALA A 202 -13.06 38.07 -12.11
CA ALA A 202 -13.36 39.00 -11.03
C ALA A 202 -12.12 39.31 -10.18
N ILE A 203 -11.18 38.40 -10.10
CA ILE A 203 -9.91 38.61 -9.41
C ILE A 203 -9.04 39.63 -10.14
N THR A 204 -9.06 39.65 -11.47
CA THR A 204 -8.23 40.58 -12.27
C THR A 204 -8.66 42.04 -12.15
N VAL A 205 -9.87 42.33 -11.69
CA VAL A 205 -10.32 43.70 -11.40
C VAL A 205 -10.02 44.13 -9.95
N THR A 206 -9.45 43.23 -9.14
CA THR A 206 -8.98 43.52 -7.79
C THR A 206 -7.46 43.76 -7.78
N PRO A 207 -6.87 44.20 -6.68
CA PRO A 207 -5.41 44.33 -6.55
C PRO A 207 -4.67 42.97 -6.54
N ALA A 208 -5.38 41.83 -6.56
CA ALA A 208 -4.81 40.50 -6.56
C ALA A 208 -4.19 40.15 -7.93
N ARG A 209 -3.06 39.44 -7.90
CA ARG A 209 -2.42 38.91 -9.10
C ARG A 209 -2.85 37.47 -9.34
N ILE A 210 -2.70 37.02 -10.59
CA ILE A 210 -2.90 35.60 -10.94
C ILE A 210 -2.03 34.70 -10.07
N SER A 211 -0.79 35.11 -9.76
CA SER A 211 0.12 34.36 -8.88
C SER A 211 -0.43 34.21 -7.46
N ASP A 212 -1.17 35.20 -6.93
CA ASP A 212 -1.75 35.15 -5.59
C ASP A 212 -2.91 34.14 -5.57
N PHE A 213 -3.69 34.09 -6.64
CA PHE A 213 -4.75 33.09 -6.83
C PHE A 213 -4.17 31.66 -6.92
N LEU A 214 -3.15 31.46 -7.77
CA LEU A 214 -2.52 30.15 -7.92
C LEU A 214 -1.88 29.66 -6.62
N ALA A 215 -1.21 30.57 -5.88
CA ALA A 215 -0.63 30.25 -4.59
C ALA A 215 -1.70 29.88 -3.54
N ALA A 216 -2.83 30.60 -3.55
CA ALA A 216 -3.94 30.26 -2.66
C ALA A 216 -4.50 28.86 -2.97
N LYS A 217 -4.71 28.52 -4.25
CA LYS A 217 -5.19 27.19 -4.66
C LYS A 217 -4.20 26.08 -4.29
N ALA A 218 -2.92 26.29 -4.53
CA ALA A 218 -1.89 25.33 -4.18
C ALA A 218 -1.82 25.10 -2.65
N LEU A 219 -1.84 26.18 -1.86
CA LEU A 219 -1.82 26.09 -0.41
C LEU A 219 -3.10 25.45 0.16
N PHE A 220 -4.26 25.85 -0.36
CA PHE A 220 -5.54 25.28 0.08
C PHE A 220 -5.63 23.79 -0.25
N GLY A 221 -5.34 23.40 -1.50
CA GLY A 221 -5.37 21.99 -1.91
C GLY A 221 -4.40 21.13 -1.11
N THR A 222 -3.15 21.60 -0.93
CA THR A 222 -2.14 20.89 -0.12
C THR A 222 -2.58 20.75 1.33
N ALA A 223 -3.11 21.83 1.94
CA ALA A 223 -3.55 21.80 3.34
C ALA A 223 -4.74 20.86 3.53
N LEU A 224 -5.71 20.89 2.61
CA LEU A 224 -6.90 20.03 2.68
C LEU A 224 -6.53 18.56 2.53
N ALA A 225 -5.75 18.22 1.51
CA ALA A 225 -5.27 16.87 1.28
C ALA A 225 -4.42 16.34 2.45
N PHE A 226 -3.52 17.18 2.97
CA PHE A 226 -2.68 16.82 4.11
C PHE A 226 -3.50 16.56 5.37
N VAL A 227 -4.45 17.43 5.71
CA VAL A 227 -5.29 17.26 6.90
C VAL A 227 -6.10 15.97 6.82
N GLN A 228 -6.71 15.68 5.67
CA GLN A 228 -7.53 14.48 5.53
C GLN A 228 -6.71 13.19 5.62
N VAL A 229 -5.58 13.11 4.91
CA VAL A 229 -4.74 11.91 4.97
C VAL A 229 -4.07 11.76 6.34
N ALA A 230 -3.69 12.85 7.00
CA ALA A 230 -3.15 12.81 8.36
C ALA A 230 -4.19 12.31 9.38
N VAL A 231 -5.45 12.75 9.23
CA VAL A 231 -6.57 12.25 10.07
C VAL A 231 -6.82 10.77 9.82
N LEU A 232 -6.77 10.31 8.55
CA LEU A 232 -6.89 8.88 8.25
C LEU A 232 -5.79 8.09 8.96
N ILE A 233 -4.52 8.44 8.72
CA ILE A 233 -3.37 7.72 9.29
C ILE A 233 -3.41 7.76 10.83
N ALA A 234 -3.84 8.88 11.43
CA ALA A 234 -4.05 8.94 12.88
C ALA A 234 -5.18 8.00 13.35
N ALA A 235 -6.30 7.94 12.62
CA ALA A 235 -7.46 7.13 12.98
C ALA A 235 -7.21 5.62 12.87
N ILE A 236 -6.28 5.21 11.99
CA ILE A 236 -5.86 3.81 11.85
C ILE A 236 -4.66 3.45 12.73
N GLY A 237 -4.19 4.38 13.59
CA GLY A 237 -3.07 4.11 14.50
C GLY A 237 -1.68 4.27 13.86
N GLY A 238 -1.59 4.60 12.57
CA GLY A 238 -0.33 4.63 11.83
C GLY A 238 0.68 5.69 12.28
N LEU A 239 0.30 6.64 13.16
CA LEU A 239 1.23 7.63 13.71
C LEU A 239 2.02 7.14 14.94
N ALA A 240 1.85 5.88 15.36
CA ALA A 240 2.48 5.37 16.58
C ALA A 240 4.01 5.23 16.45
N THR A 241 4.51 4.82 15.29
CA THR A 241 5.93 4.44 15.10
C THR A 241 6.83 5.65 14.84
N ALA A 242 6.55 6.44 13.80
CA ALA A 242 7.41 7.57 13.39
C ALA A 242 6.58 8.76 12.87
N PRO A 243 5.82 9.46 13.75
CA PRO A 243 4.84 10.46 13.31
C PRO A 243 5.44 11.60 12.49
N GLY A 244 6.63 12.09 12.85
CA GLY A 244 7.28 13.17 12.13
C GLY A 244 7.67 12.81 10.70
N LEU A 245 8.15 11.59 10.48
CA LEU A 245 8.53 11.07 9.18
C LEU A 245 7.30 10.86 8.31
N LEU A 246 6.28 10.18 8.85
CA LEU A 246 5.02 9.93 8.15
C LEU A 246 4.32 11.23 7.75
N LEU A 247 4.18 12.17 8.68
CA LEU A 247 3.58 13.48 8.37
C LEU A 247 4.36 14.23 7.29
N THR A 248 5.69 14.12 7.26
CA THR A 248 6.50 14.71 6.20
C THR A 248 6.23 14.06 4.84
N ALA A 249 6.17 12.73 4.78
CA ALA A 249 5.83 11.99 3.56
C ALA A 249 4.42 12.35 3.06
N LEU A 250 3.43 12.39 3.95
CA LEU A 250 2.06 12.76 3.64
C LEU A 250 1.94 14.21 3.15
N LEU A 251 2.71 15.15 3.74
CA LEU A 251 2.74 16.53 3.27
C LEU A 251 3.30 16.62 1.85
N LEU A 252 4.41 15.94 1.58
CA LEU A 252 4.99 15.91 0.23
C LEU A 252 4.08 15.21 -0.78
N GLY A 253 3.41 14.12 -0.39
CA GLY A 253 2.36 13.47 -1.18
C GLY A 253 1.20 14.40 -1.49
N SER A 254 0.78 15.22 -0.50
CA SER A 254 -0.27 16.23 -0.68
C SER A 254 0.14 17.31 -1.69
N VAL A 255 1.41 17.73 -1.68
CA VAL A 255 1.96 18.64 -2.71
C VAL A 255 1.90 18.01 -4.10
N LEU A 256 2.27 16.72 -4.21
CA LEU A 256 2.24 15.98 -5.47
C LEU A 256 0.81 15.95 -6.06
N VAL A 257 -0.17 15.50 -5.29
CA VAL A 257 -1.56 15.39 -5.76
C VAL A 257 -2.20 16.75 -6.03
N THR A 258 -1.82 17.78 -5.28
CA THR A 258 -2.23 19.16 -5.55
C THR A 258 -1.75 19.63 -6.92
N GLY A 259 -0.50 19.35 -7.27
CA GLY A 259 0.02 19.68 -8.60
C GLY A 259 -0.77 19.03 -9.73
N PHE A 260 -1.09 17.75 -9.58
CA PHE A 260 -1.92 17.04 -10.54
C PHE A 260 -3.38 17.50 -10.55
N GLY A 261 -3.95 17.88 -9.39
CA GLY A 261 -5.29 18.47 -9.30
C GLY A 261 -5.40 19.80 -10.04
N LEU A 262 -4.42 20.68 -9.88
CA LEU A 262 -4.33 21.93 -10.65
C LEU A 262 -4.25 21.67 -12.17
N LEU A 263 -3.46 20.66 -12.56
CA LEU A 263 -3.32 20.26 -13.96
C LEU A 263 -4.65 19.75 -14.53
N ALA A 264 -5.29 18.78 -13.89
CA ALA A 264 -6.54 18.16 -14.31
C ALA A 264 -7.67 19.20 -14.41
N GLY A 265 -7.81 20.05 -13.39
CA GLY A 265 -8.81 21.12 -13.35
C GLY A 265 -8.61 22.22 -14.41
N SER A 266 -7.35 22.41 -14.85
CA SER A 266 -7.05 23.37 -15.94
C SER A 266 -7.41 22.86 -17.32
N ILE A 267 -7.34 21.55 -17.55
CA ILE A 267 -7.56 20.92 -18.87
C ILE A 267 -9.04 20.59 -19.06
N GLY A 268 -9.71 20.11 -18.02
CA GLY A 268 -11.12 19.72 -18.07
C GLY A 268 -12.03 20.91 -18.44
N LYS A 269 -12.94 20.69 -19.38
CA LYS A 269 -13.89 21.73 -19.84
C LYS A 269 -15.25 21.62 -19.15
N ASP A 270 -15.59 20.44 -18.67
CA ASP A 270 -16.85 20.09 -18.01
C ASP A 270 -16.56 19.00 -16.97
N PHE A 271 -17.56 18.62 -16.22
CA PHE A 271 -17.43 17.60 -15.16
C PHE A 271 -16.88 16.28 -15.71
N VAL A 272 -17.35 15.82 -16.86
CA VAL A 272 -16.90 14.56 -17.48
C VAL A 272 -15.45 14.67 -17.93
N GLY A 273 -15.06 15.80 -18.52
CA GLY A 273 -13.68 16.07 -18.91
C GLY A 273 -12.73 16.13 -17.71
N ILE A 274 -13.15 16.72 -16.59
CA ILE A 274 -12.37 16.73 -15.34
C ILE A 274 -12.18 15.31 -14.84
N LEU A 275 -13.23 14.52 -14.79
CA LEU A 275 -13.20 13.13 -14.36
C LEU A 275 -12.26 12.30 -15.25
N PHE A 276 -12.38 12.45 -16.57
CA PHE A 276 -11.53 11.76 -17.55
C PHE A 276 -10.04 12.07 -17.34
N TRP A 277 -9.67 13.35 -17.28
CA TRP A 277 -8.27 13.74 -17.09
C TRP A 277 -7.74 13.34 -15.72
N SER A 278 -8.57 13.44 -14.69
CA SER A 278 -8.20 13.02 -13.35
C SER A 278 -7.97 11.51 -13.29
N MET A 279 -8.84 10.69 -13.91
CA MET A 279 -8.67 9.24 -13.99
C MET A 279 -7.43 8.84 -14.79
N LEU A 280 -7.15 9.54 -15.90
CA LEU A 280 -5.96 9.29 -16.71
C LEU A 280 -4.67 9.53 -15.93
N ILE A 281 -4.66 10.50 -15.03
CA ILE A 281 -3.52 10.78 -14.12
C ILE A 281 -3.52 9.78 -12.96
N PHE A 282 -4.68 9.47 -12.40
CA PHE A 282 -4.83 8.63 -11.23
C PHE A 282 -4.40 7.19 -11.45
N ILE A 283 -4.84 6.57 -12.57
CA ILE A 283 -4.57 5.14 -12.81
C ILE A 283 -3.06 4.82 -12.76
N PRO A 284 -2.17 5.55 -13.44
CA PRO A 284 -0.74 5.31 -13.30
C PRO A 284 -0.21 5.54 -11.88
N LEU A 285 -0.74 6.54 -11.16
CA LEU A 285 -0.30 6.84 -9.80
C LEU A 285 -0.73 5.78 -8.79
N LEU A 286 -1.80 5.02 -9.07
CA LEU A 286 -2.28 3.94 -8.21
C LEU A 286 -1.37 2.69 -8.28
N ILE A 287 -0.70 2.46 -9.41
CA ILE A 287 0.06 1.24 -9.66
C ILE A 287 1.08 0.93 -8.56
N PRO A 288 1.91 1.87 -8.06
CA PRO A 288 2.87 1.57 -6.99
C PRO A 288 2.20 1.10 -5.70
N ALA A 289 1.12 1.75 -5.28
CA ALA A 289 0.41 1.37 -4.06
C ALA A 289 -0.23 -0.04 -4.19
N MET A 290 -0.74 -0.39 -5.38
CA MET A 290 -1.26 -1.72 -5.66
C MET A 290 -0.15 -2.78 -5.74
N ALA A 291 1.00 -2.44 -6.35
CA ALA A 291 2.11 -3.38 -6.48
C ALA A 291 2.72 -3.79 -5.13
N LEU A 292 2.66 -2.93 -4.12
CA LEU A 292 3.13 -3.24 -2.77
C LEU A 292 2.24 -4.25 -2.03
N LEU A 293 0.99 -4.46 -2.47
CA LEU A 293 0.12 -5.52 -1.94
C LEU A 293 0.56 -6.93 -2.40
N PHE A 294 1.32 -7.01 -3.50
CA PHE A 294 1.74 -8.26 -4.11
C PHE A 294 3.28 -8.36 -4.12
N PRO A 295 3.89 -8.83 -3.03
CA PRO A 295 5.34 -9.01 -2.95
C PRO A 295 5.86 -9.85 -4.11
N GLY A 296 6.99 -9.45 -4.69
CA GLY A 296 7.59 -10.15 -5.83
C GLY A 296 7.08 -9.73 -7.21
N SER A 297 5.97 -8.98 -7.32
CA SER A 297 5.44 -8.50 -8.61
C SER A 297 5.98 -7.12 -9.05
N THR A 298 6.86 -6.51 -8.25
CA THR A 298 7.37 -5.15 -8.48
C THR A 298 8.36 -5.09 -9.64
N ALA A 299 7.86 -4.76 -10.82
CA ALA A 299 8.71 -4.47 -11.97
C ALA A 299 9.49 -3.16 -11.74
N THR A 300 10.75 -3.11 -12.20
CA THR A 300 11.67 -1.97 -11.99
C THR A 300 11.13 -0.62 -12.48
N TRP A 301 10.28 -0.62 -13.52
CA TRP A 301 9.68 0.60 -14.06
C TRP A 301 8.70 1.29 -13.10
N ILE A 302 8.13 0.56 -12.14
CA ILE A 302 7.20 1.11 -11.14
C ILE A 302 7.89 2.18 -10.28
N LYS A 303 9.21 2.03 -10.07
CA LYS A 303 10.02 3.00 -9.31
C LYS A 303 10.12 4.38 -9.97
N VAL A 304 9.77 4.50 -11.25
CA VAL A 304 9.75 5.77 -11.98
C VAL A 304 8.42 6.51 -11.79
N VAL A 305 7.38 5.85 -11.30
CA VAL A 305 6.07 6.48 -11.09
C VAL A 305 6.16 7.48 -9.94
N PRO A 306 5.63 8.72 -10.10
CA PRO A 306 5.75 9.78 -9.08
C PRO A 306 5.23 9.44 -7.69
N SER A 307 4.27 8.54 -7.57
CA SER A 307 3.68 8.09 -6.30
C SER A 307 4.46 6.97 -5.61
N TRP A 308 5.40 6.31 -6.32
CA TRP A 308 6.17 5.21 -5.75
C TRP A 308 6.93 5.58 -4.47
N PRO A 309 7.64 6.72 -4.40
CA PRO A 309 8.37 7.07 -3.18
C PRO A 309 7.45 7.25 -1.97
N LEU A 310 6.23 7.79 -2.17
CA LEU A 310 5.26 7.92 -1.09
C LEU A 310 4.81 6.55 -0.59
N ALA A 311 4.39 5.69 -1.50
CA ALA A 311 3.91 4.35 -1.15
C ALA A 311 5.00 3.53 -0.45
N GLN A 312 6.25 3.59 -0.96
CA GLN A 312 7.39 2.89 -0.37
C GLN A 312 7.72 3.41 1.03
N VAL A 313 7.80 4.74 1.25
CA VAL A 313 8.06 5.30 2.59
C VAL A 313 6.97 4.88 3.58
N LEU A 314 5.70 4.89 3.16
CA LEU A 314 4.61 4.47 4.05
C LEU A 314 4.78 3.00 4.47
N VAL A 315 5.07 2.09 3.54
CA VAL A 315 5.32 0.68 3.85
C VAL A 315 6.57 0.53 4.71
N ASP A 316 7.71 1.09 4.31
CA ASP A 316 8.97 0.92 5.02
C ASP A 316 8.88 1.39 6.48
N VAL A 317 8.13 2.46 6.73
CA VAL A 317 7.94 2.99 8.09
C VAL A 317 6.95 2.17 8.90
N THR A 318 5.84 1.74 8.30
CA THR A 318 4.78 1.03 9.05
C THR A 318 5.11 -0.43 9.27
N THR A 319 5.72 -1.11 8.28
CA THR A 319 6.02 -2.54 8.36
C THR A 319 7.47 -2.83 8.71
N ALA A 320 8.39 -1.95 8.31
CA ALA A 320 9.83 -2.14 8.48
C ALA A 320 10.45 -1.28 9.58
N GLY A 321 9.68 -0.40 10.22
CA GLY A 321 10.22 0.50 11.24
C GLY A 321 11.30 1.46 10.73
N ALA A 322 11.37 1.69 9.40
CA ALA A 322 12.41 2.47 8.76
C ALA A 322 12.53 3.89 9.35
N GLY A 323 13.77 4.29 9.59
CA GLY A 323 14.11 5.59 10.15
C GLY A 323 14.32 6.68 9.11
N TRP A 324 14.65 7.89 9.59
CA TRP A 324 14.92 9.04 8.74
C TRP A 324 16.07 8.80 7.74
N ALA A 325 17.12 8.10 8.14
CA ALA A 325 18.29 7.88 7.28
C ALA A 325 17.93 7.10 6.00
N GLU A 326 17.03 6.14 6.12
CA GLU A 326 16.55 5.30 5.03
C GLU A 326 15.50 6.00 4.17
N ALA A 327 14.63 6.80 4.81
CA ALA A 327 13.54 7.49 4.12
C ALA A 327 13.97 8.77 3.38
N VAL A 328 15.05 9.45 3.79
CA VAL A 328 15.50 10.74 3.19
C VAL A 328 15.67 10.67 1.67
N PRO A 329 16.28 9.65 1.06
CA PRO A 329 16.39 9.57 -0.40
C PRO A 329 15.02 9.53 -1.11
N LEU A 330 14.07 8.77 -0.55
CA LEU A 330 12.71 8.65 -1.08
C LEU A 330 11.92 9.93 -0.89
N LEU A 331 12.04 10.58 0.28
CA LEU A 331 11.43 11.89 0.54
C LEU A 331 11.98 12.96 -0.40
N GLY A 332 13.29 12.93 -0.70
CA GLY A 332 13.91 13.82 -1.68
C GLY A 332 13.35 13.62 -3.08
N LEU A 333 13.19 12.35 -3.50
CA LEU A 333 12.58 12.02 -4.79
C LEU A 333 11.11 12.43 -4.84
N LEU A 334 10.35 12.22 -3.76
CA LEU A 334 8.95 12.63 -3.64
C LEU A 334 8.82 14.17 -3.72
N ALA A 335 9.71 14.90 -3.05
CA ALA A 335 9.75 16.36 -3.10
C ALA A 335 10.03 16.86 -4.52
N LEU A 336 10.94 16.20 -5.26
CA LEU A 336 11.24 16.52 -6.64
C LEU A 336 10.03 16.29 -7.56
N TRP A 337 9.36 15.15 -7.44
CA TRP A 337 8.13 14.85 -8.17
C TRP A 337 7.00 15.83 -7.81
N GLY A 338 6.82 16.12 -6.52
CA GLY A 338 5.81 17.08 -6.03
C GLY A 338 6.06 18.49 -6.58
N ALA A 339 7.30 18.96 -6.53
CA ALA A 339 7.69 20.27 -7.11
C ALA A 339 7.46 20.30 -8.61
N GLY A 340 7.81 19.22 -9.33
CA GLY A 340 7.60 19.10 -10.77
C GLY A 340 6.11 19.12 -11.13
N ALA A 341 5.29 18.31 -10.46
CA ALA A 341 3.85 18.28 -10.69
C ALA A 341 3.18 19.64 -10.39
N LEU A 342 3.58 20.27 -9.27
CA LEU A 342 3.09 21.59 -8.91
C LEU A 342 3.50 22.65 -9.91
N ALA A 343 4.74 22.63 -10.41
CA ALA A 343 5.21 23.57 -11.42
C ALA A 343 4.45 23.41 -12.74
N VAL A 344 4.23 22.17 -13.18
CA VAL A 344 3.46 21.90 -14.42
C VAL A 344 2.00 22.34 -14.26
N GLY A 345 1.33 21.95 -13.15
CA GLY A 345 -0.03 22.38 -12.85
C GLY A 345 -0.17 23.89 -12.78
N TRP A 346 0.79 24.56 -12.12
CA TRP A 346 0.86 26.02 -12.05
C TRP A 346 1.01 26.66 -13.42
N LEU A 347 1.93 26.17 -14.26
CA LEU A 347 2.16 26.71 -15.60
C LEU A 347 0.94 26.55 -16.51
N VAL A 348 0.31 25.38 -16.50
CA VAL A 348 -0.88 25.11 -17.32
C VAL A 348 -2.06 25.98 -16.86
N LEU A 349 -2.30 26.05 -15.55
CA LEU A 349 -3.37 26.87 -14.99
C LEU A 349 -3.12 28.36 -15.25
N SER A 350 -1.87 28.86 -15.09
CA SER A 350 -1.54 30.26 -15.34
C SER A 350 -1.79 30.66 -16.80
N ARG A 351 -1.40 29.80 -17.76
CA ARG A 351 -1.67 30.02 -19.19
C ARG A 351 -3.18 30.02 -19.48
N LYS A 352 -3.91 29.08 -18.88
CA LYS A 352 -5.36 29.00 -19.06
C LYS A 352 -6.07 30.26 -18.56
N VAL A 353 -5.71 30.76 -17.39
CA VAL A 353 -6.27 31.98 -16.80
C VAL A 353 -5.96 33.22 -17.64
N GLN A 354 -4.77 33.30 -18.24
CA GLN A 354 -4.38 34.41 -19.11
C GLN A 354 -5.15 34.46 -20.43
N THR A 355 -5.70 33.33 -20.87
CA THR A 355 -6.45 33.21 -22.13
C THR A 355 -7.95 33.34 -21.97
N LEU A 356 -8.48 33.50 -20.73
CA LEU A 356 -9.89 33.74 -20.41
C LEU A 356 -10.26 35.22 -20.55
#